data_c333bf5cea498ab0318a374cfc36d38c
#
_entry.id   c333bf5cea498ab0318a374cfc36d38c
#
_cell.length_a   1.000
_cell.length_b   1.000
_cell.length_c   1.000
_cell.angle_alpha   90.00
_cell.angle_beta   90.00
_cell.angle_gamma   90.00
#
_symmetry.space_group_name_H-M   'P 1'
#
loop_
_entity.id
_entity.type
_entity.pdbx_description
1 polymer ?
#
loop_
_entity_poly.entity_id
_entity_poly.type
_entity_poly.pdbx_seq_one_letter_code
_entity_poly.pdbx_strand_id
1 'polypeptide(L)'
;MTRRIINNAFALSLIIVGLSNLTSCGLFGGGGSGPSGDLTGVLDRPAGWVMTTPYGMVPIPAGTFHMGQADEDVGQTQINYNKQVTIGSFFMDDTEITNNEYRQFIEALKLDSLGSGTTTTGISVSGTGIWPVDSLLAYYPDTTVFVKDFSHHMGDPLQEYYYAHPAYDQYPVVGVSWVAAKYFCDWRTAYLNDYHVRETGWPMPNFRLPSEAEWEYAARGGRDMAKYPWGNPYIRNSKGCMLANFKPGRGNYYDDGYAYTAPVGEYFPNDYGLWDMAGNASEWTQDAFNPASVPLVWDLNPEYKDANEMRKVIRGGSWKDVAFYLETGTRSYEYQDSTRAFVGFRCAMTHLGRSSGNEF
;
A
#
# COMPACT_ATOMS: atom_id res chain seq x y z
N MET A 1 38.29 -60.88 -31.55
CA MET A 1 38.73 -60.01 -30.43
C MET A 1 38.44 -58.50 -30.65
N THR A 2 38.24 -58.07 -31.88
CA THR A 2 38.09 -56.63 -32.21
C THR A 2 36.72 -56.03 -31.92
N ARG A 3 35.64 -56.80 -31.87
CA ARG A 3 34.28 -56.30 -31.60
C ARG A 3 34.00 -55.94 -30.11
N ARG A 4 34.73 -56.54 -29.16
CA ARG A 4 34.57 -56.23 -27.74
C ARG A 4 35.27 -54.93 -27.27
N ILE A 5 36.32 -54.55 -27.95
CA ILE A 5 37.14 -53.37 -27.68
C ILE A 5 36.40 -52.09 -28.13
N ILE A 6 35.64 -52.14 -29.24
CA ILE A 6 34.88 -51.02 -29.78
C ILE A 6 33.69 -50.73 -28.89
N ASN A 7 33.02 -51.75 -28.37
CA ASN A 7 31.87 -51.52 -27.45
C ASN A 7 32.28 -50.91 -26.08
N ASN A 8 33.46 -51.27 -25.57
CA ASN A 8 33.95 -50.69 -24.30
C ASN A 8 34.44 -49.25 -24.49
N ALA A 9 34.97 -48.89 -25.64
CA ALA A 9 35.35 -47.49 -25.92
C ALA A 9 34.14 -46.59 -26.10
N PHE A 10 33.04 -47.08 -26.70
CA PHE A 10 31.81 -46.33 -26.85
C PHE A 10 31.05 -46.16 -25.49
N ALA A 11 31.09 -47.16 -24.62
CA ALA A 11 30.50 -47.07 -23.29
C ALA A 11 31.29 -46.08 -22.41
N LEU A 12 32.62 -46.05 -22.52
CA LEU A 12 33.45 -45.10 -21.76
C LEU A 12 33.29 -43.68 -22.25
N SER A 13 33.12 -43.44 -23.56
CA SER A 13 32.84 -42.13 -24.14
C SER A 13 31.48 -41.59 -23.74
N LEU A 14 30.45 -42.44 -23.64
CA LEU A 14 29.12 -42.05 -23.17
C LEU A 14 29.10 -41.70 -21.67
N ILE A 15 29.91 -42.37 -20.85
CA ILE A 15 30.04 -42.04 -19.44
C ILE A 15 30.77 -40.72 -19.24
N ILE A 16 31.78 -40.40 -20.03
CA ILE A 16 32.51 -39.15 -19.95
C ILE A 16 31.64 -37.96 -20.43
N VAL A 17 30.82 -38.13 -21.47
CA VAL A 17 29.86 -37.10 -21.94
C VAL A 17 28.69 -36.96 -20.98
N GLY A 18 28.27 -38.01 -20.30
CA GLY A 18 27.23 -37.97 -19.26
C GLY A 18 27.69 -37.28 -17.97
N LEU A 19 28.98 -37.36 -17.62
CA LEU A 19 29.50 -36.64 -16.43
C LEU A 19 29.79 -35.17 -16.69
N SER A 20 30.01 -34.75 -17.93
CA SER A 20 30.25 -33.32 -18.24
C SER A 20 28.99 -32.45 -18.21
N ASN A 21 27.78 -33.04 -18.19
CA ASN A 21 26.54 -32.32 -18.08
C ASN A 21 25.97 -32.23 -16.66
N LEU A 22 26.65 -32.83 -15.66
CA LEU A 22 26.22 -32.76 -14.24
C LEU A 22 26.97 -31.72 -13.44
N THR A 23 27.85 -30.93 -14.04
CA THR A 23 28.64 -29.91 -13.31
C THR A 23 28.16 -28.49 -13.50
N SER A 24 26.89 -28.26 -13.86
CA SER A 24 26.37 -26.92 -14.11
C SER A 24 25.54 -26.31 -12.96
N CYS A 25 25.36 -26.99 -11.85
CA CYS A 25 24.75 -26.37 -10.70
C CYS A 25 25.31 -26.93 -9.38
N GLY A 26 26.17 -26.17 -8.74
CA GLY A 26 26.33 -26.33 -7.30
C GLY A 26 27.59 -26.98 -6.75
N LEU A 27 28.72 -27.11 -7.50
CA LEU A 27 29.94 -27.65 -6.92
C LEU A 27 31.14 -26.68 -6.84
N PHE A 28 30.91 -25.40 -6.99
CA PHE A 28 31.92 -24.36 -6.70
C PHE A 28 31.31 -23.31 -5.75
N GLY A 29 30.78 -23.77 -4.64
CA GLY A 29 30.54 -22.97 -3.47
C GLY A 29 31.75 -23.05 -2.53
N GLY A 30 32.94 -22.82 -3.04
CA GLY A 30 34.13 -22.58 -2.24
C GLY A 30 34.30 -21.09 -2.07
N GLY A 31 33.94 -20.55 -0.91
CA GLY A 31 34.31 -19.22 -0.52
C GLY A 31 35.83 -19.08 -0.53
N GLY A 32 36.38 -18.61 -1.62
CA GLY A 32 37.73 -18.15 -1.73
C GLY A 32 37.75 -16.64 -1.69
N SER A 33 37.95 -16.07 -0.53
CA SER A 33 38.30 -14.66 -0.38
C SER A 33 39.70 -14.44 -0.96
N GLY A 34 39.78 -14.29 -2.27
CA GLY A 34 40.99 -13.89 -2.95
C GLY A 34 40.82 -12.52 -3.62
N PRO A 35 41.87 -11.71 -3.70
CA PRO A 35 41.75 -10.36 -4.26
C PRO A 35 41.45 -10.32 -5.76
N SER A 36 41.19 -11.43 -6.40
CA SER A 36 40.97 -11.52 -7.86
C SER A 36 39.64 -12.15 -8.31
N GLY A 37 38.64 -12.18 -7.50
CA GLY A 37 37.34 -12.78 -7.86
C GLY A 37 36.14 -12.29 -7.10
N ASP A 38 36.34 -11.56 -6.05
CA ASP A 38 35.24 -11.03 -5.25
C ASP A 38 34.66 -9.76 -5.93
N LEU A 39 33.38 -9.79 -6.22
CA LEU A 39 32.63 -8.60 -6.57
C LEU A 39 32.63 -7.71 -5.34
N THR A 40 33.56 -6.75 -5.29
CA THR A 40 33.59 -5.77 -4.20
C THR A 40 32.31 -4.95 -4.22
N GLY A 41 31.63 -4.89 -3.06
CA GLY A 41 30.38 -4.14 -2.90
C GLY A 41 29.11 -4.99 -2.89
N VAL A 42 29.21 -6.30 -3.04
CA VAL A 42 28.08 -7.22 -2.79
C VAL A 42 28.14 -7.67 -1.33
N LEU A 43 27.13 -7.30 -0.58
CA LEU A 43 26.94 -7.82 0.76
C LEU A 43 26.25 -9.19 0.65
N ASP A 44 26.89 -10.23 1.20
CA ASP A 44 26.30 -11.55 1.25
C ASP A 44 25.05 -11.52 2.14
N ARG A 45 23.93 -11.96 1.59
CA ARG A 45 22.70 -12.14 2.37
C ARG A 45 22.93 -13.22 3.42
N PRO A 46 22.70 -12.93 4.71
CA PRO A 46 22.80 -13.96 5.75
C PRO A 46 21.94 -15.18 5.43
N ALA A 47 22.46 -16.38 5.67
CA ALA A 47 21.68 -17.60 5.50
C ALA A 47 20.43 -17.56 6.40
N GLY A 48 19.26 -17.84 5.81
CA GLY A 48 17.98 -17.78 6.55
C GLY A 48 17.41 -16.38 6.76
N TRP A 49 17.94 -15.36 6.09
CA TRP A 49 17.36 -14.02 6.16
C TRP A 49 15.96 -14.03 5.53
N VAL A 50 14.97 -13.58 6.29
CA VAL A 50 13.59 -13.36 5.87
C VAL A 50 13.24 -11.91 6.18
N MET A 51 12.52 -11.26 5.28
CA MET A 51 12.03 -9.91 5.52
C MET A 51 10.98 -9.94 6.64
N THR A 52 11.22 -9.21 7.70
CA THR A 52 10.25 -9.08 8.80
C THR A 52 9.10 -8.18 8.39
N THR A 53 7.88 -8.56 8.78
CA THR A 53 6.69 -7.72 8.58
C THR A 53 6.84 -6.41 9.36
N PRO A 54 6.74 -5.24 8.70
CA PRO A 54 6.74 -3.97 9.41
C PRO A 54 5.56 -3.86 10.37
N TYR A 55 5.76 -3.09 11.46
CA TYR A 55 4.69 -2.87 12.44
C TYR A 55 3.47 -2.19 11.80
N GLY A 56 2.27 -2.69 12.13
CA GLY A 56 1.00 -2.18 11.61
C GLY A 56 0.69 -2.60 10.17
N MET A 57 1.50 -3.50 9.58
CA MET A 57 1.26 -4.00 8.24
C MET A 57 0.87 -5.47 8.21
N VAL A 58 0.15 -5.86 7.19
CA VAL A 58 -0.15 -7.26 6.88
C VAL A 58 0.49 -7.67 5.56
N PRO A 59 0.96 -8.92 5.44
CA PRO A 59 1.51 -9.44 4.20
C PRO A 59 0.40 -9.77 3.21
N ILE A 60 0.55 -9.28 1.98
CA ILE A 60 -0.36 -9.57 0.87
C ILE A 60 0.37 -10.51 -0.10
N PRO A 61 -0.13 -11.74 -0.34
CA PRO A 61 0.53 -12.69 -1.20
C PRO A 61 0.51 -12.24 -2.66
N ALA A 62 1.49 -12.68 -3.44
CA ALA A 62 1.47 -12.50 -4.89
C ALA A 62 0.31 -13.29 -5.51
N GLY A 63 -0.33 -12.73 -6.52
CA GLY A 63 -1.42 -13.41 -7.20
C GLY A 63 -1.91 -12.68 -8.45
N THR A 64 -2.82 -13.34 -9.13
CA THR A 64 -3.48 -12.81 -10.33
C THR A 64 -4.98 -12.65 -10.05
N PHE A 65 -5.54 -11.54 -10.45
CA PHE A 65 -6.96 -11.25 -10.26
C PHE A 65 -7.54 -10.45 -11.44
N HIS A 66 -8.83 -10.34 -11.50
CA HIS A 66 -9.53 -9.48 -12.47
C HIS A 66 -9.77 -8.10 -11.83
N MET A 67 -8.96 -7.12 -12.24
CA MET A 67 -9.10 -5.73 -11.84
C MET A 67 -10.27 -5.08 -12.59
N GLY A 68 -11.07 -4.27 -11.91
CA GLY A 68 -12.21 -3.56 -12.48
C GLY A 68 -13.55 -4.05 -11.95
N GLN A 69 -14.62 -3.61 -12.58
CA GLN A 69 -15.97 -3.91 -12.12
C GLN A 69 -16.36 -5.38 -12.36
N ALA A 70 -17.12 -5.94 -11.43
CA ALA A 70 -17.73 -7.26 -11.58
C ALA A 70 -18.93 -7.21 -12.56
N ASP A 71 -19.32 -8.37 -13.09
CA ASP A 71 -20.48 -8.49 -13.99
C ASP A 71 -21.82 -8.04 -13.36
N GLU A 72 -21.89 -7.98 -12.04
CA GLU A 72 -23.05 -7.50 -11.28
C GLU A 72 -23.19 -5.98 -11.26
N ASP A 73 -22.21 -5.25 -11.83
CA ASP A 73 -22.25 -3.81 -11.87
C ASP A 73 -23.12 -3.30 -13.01
N VAL A 74 -24.28 -2.79 -12.63
CA VAL A 74 -25.29 -2.27 -13.55
C VAL A 74 -24.83 -1.00 -14.28
N GLY A 75 -23.83 -0.30 -13.72
CA GLY A 75 -23.38 0.99 -14.25
C GLY A 75 -22.59 0.89 -15.54
N GLN A 76 -21.93 -0.23 -15.82
CA GLN A 76 -21.05 -0.50 -16.98
C GLN A 76 -20.30 0.73 -17.47
N THR A 77 -19.74 1.49 -16.53
CA THR A 77 -19.00 2.70 -16.88
C THR A 77 -17.70 2.27 -17.56
N GLN A 78 -17.41 2.80 -18.73
CA GLN A 78 -16.19 2.49 -19.50
C GLN A 78 -14.88 2.86 -18.75
N ILE A 79 -15.00 3.43 -17.57
CA ILE A 79 -13.88 3.84 -16.70
C ILE A 79 -13.24 2.64 -16.02
N ASN A 80 -13.95 1.52 -15.86
CA ASN A 80 -13.53 0.36 -15.05
C ASN A 80 -13.58 -0.94 -15.87
N TYR A 81 -12.86 -0.98 -16.98
CA TYR A 81 -12.72 -2.22 -17.75
C TYR A 81 -12.13 -3.34 -16.89
N ASN A 82 -12.76 -4.51 -16.97
CA ASN A 82 -12.22 -5.72 -16.39
C ASN A 82 -10.96 -6.15 -17.14
N LYS A 83 -9.84 -6.30 -16.41
CA LYS A 83 -8.55 -6.73 -16.94
C LYS A 83 -7.88 -7.68 -15.98
N GLN A 84 -7.42 -8.82 -16.47
CA GLN A 84 -6.61 -9.72 -15.67
C GLN A 84 -5.21 -9.15 -15.48
N VAL A 85 -4.78 -9.01 -14.21
CA VAL A 85 -3.47 -8.48 -13.83
C VAL A 85 -2.85 -9.33 -12.74
N THR A 86 -1.52 -9.32 -12.67
CA THR A 86 -0.73 -10.03 -11.66
C THR A 86 -0.03 -9.04 -10.76
N ILE A 87 -0.16 -9.23 -9.44
CA ILE A 87 0.47 -8.40 -8.41
C ILE A 87 1.54 -9.23 -7.71
N GLY A 88 2.73 -8.66 -7.54
CA GLY A 88 3.78 -9.21 -6.69
C GLY A 88 3.40 -9.12 -5.21
N SER A 89 4.05 -9.90 -4.34
CA SER A 89 3.83 -9.81 -2.90
C SER A 89 4.30 -8.46 -2.35
N PHE A 90 3.56 -7.93 -1.38
CA PHE A 90 3.83 -6.67 -0.72
C PHE A 90 3.25 -6.66 0.70
N PHE A 91 3.60 -5.65 1.48
CA PHE A 91 2.95 -5.35 2.74
C PHE A 91 2.05 -4.14 2.59
N MET A 92 0.93 -4.12 3.32
CA MET A 92 0.01 -2.99 3.36
C MET A 92 -0.41 -2.73 4.80
N ASP A 93 -0.59 -1.47 5.18
CA ASP A 93 -1.13 -1.12 6.50
C ASP A 93 -2.49 -1.78 6.68
N ASP A 94 -2.70 -2.39 7.84
CA ASP A 94 -3.95 -3.09 8.16
C ASP A 94 -5.15 -2.15 8.29
N THR A 95 -4.91 -0.88 8.65
CA THR A 95 -5.90 0.20 8.73
C THR A 95 -5.48 1.42 7.91
N GLU A 96 -6.35 2.43 7.80
CA GLU A 96 -5.96 3.76 7.35
C GLU A 96 -4.98 4.38 8.37
N ILE A 97 -4.10 5.29 7.91
CA ILE A 97 -3.22 6.06 8.79
C ILE A 97 -4.06 6.93 9.73
N THR A 98 -3.78 6.81 11.02
CA THR A 98 -4.52 7.49 12.08
C THR A 98 -4.02 8.92 12.33
N ASN A 99 -4.85 9.74 12.97
CA ASN A 99 -4.44 11.07 13.43
C ASN A 99 -3.22 11.01 14.37
N ASN A 100 -3.13 9.98 15.20
CA ASN A 100 -1.99 9.80 16.11
C ASN A 100 -0.69 9.54 15.36
N GLU A 101 -0.70 8.66 14.36
CA GLU A 101 0.48 8.36 13.54
C GLU A 101 0.92 9.58 12.74
N TYR A 102 -0.04 10.29 12.13
CA TYR A 102 0.28 11.47 11.35
C TYR A 102 0.81 12.63 12.21
N ARG A 103 0.36 12.76 13.46
CA ARG A 103 0.91 13.75 14.41
C ARG A 103 2.38 13.47 14.73
N GLN A 104 2.81 12.21 14.79
CA GLN A 104 4.23 11.88 14.99
C GLN A 104 5.09 12.44 13.85
N PHE A 105 4.61 12.33 12.61
CA PHE A 105 5.27 12.94 11.45
C PHE A 105 5.36 14.47 11.58
N ILE A 106 4.27 15.12 11.90
CA ILE A 106 4.23 16.59 12.06
C ILE A 106 5.14 17.05 13.21
N GLU A 107 5.16 16.34 14.33
CA GLU A 107 6.07 16.67 15.45
C GLU A 107 7.54 16.48 15.06
N ALA A 108 7.86 15.43 14.30
CA ALA A 108 9.22 15.25 13.77
C ALA A 108 9.64 16.42 12.87
N LEU A 109 8.76 16.85 11.96
CA LEU A 109 9.02 18.03 11.11
C LEU A 109 9.22 19.31 11.91
N LYS A 110 8.47 19.52 12.99
CA LYS A 110 8.64 20.68 13.89
C LYS A 110 9.99 20.66 14.57
N LEU A 111 10.43 19.52 15.06
CA LEU A 111 11.74 19.37 15.72
C LEU A 111 12.88 19.66 14.75
N ASP A 112 12.80 19.18 13.52
CA ASP A 112 13.81 19.44 12.49
C ASP A 112 13.84 20.92 12.08
N SER A 113 12.70 21.60 12.04
CA SER A 113 12.58 23.01 11.65
C SER A 113 13.12 23.96 12.72
N LEU A 114 13.08 23.58 13.99
CA LEU A 114 13.53 24.42 15.10
C LEU A 114 15.06 24.44 15.26
N GLY A 115 15.82 23.73 14.41
CA GLY A 115 17.27 23.81 14.39
C GLY A 115 17.92 23.37 15.72
N SER A 116 17.24 22.54 16.50
CA SER A 116 17.87 21.89 17.64
C SER A 116 18.91 20.92 17.08
N GLY A 117 20.17 21.32 17.06
CA GLY A 117 21.31 20.66 16.40
C GLY A 117 21.67 19.26 16.90
N THR A 118 20.74 18.57 17.42
CA THR A 118 20.63 17.15 17.61
C THR A 118 19.46 16.68 16.78
N THR A 119 19.71 16.44 15.50
CA THR A 119 18.86 15.54 14.73
C THR A 119 18.83 14.22 15.47
N THR A 120 17.84 14.04 16.35
CA THR A 120 17.59 12.77 17.03
C THR A 120 17.27 11.69 16.00
N THR A 121 17.05 12.07 14.78
CA THR A 121 16.74 11.16 13.69
C THR A 121 17.77 11.14 12.59
N GLY A 122 18.72 12.07 12.47
CA GLY A 122 19.75 12.03 11.38
C GLY A 122 19.18 11.72 9.99
N ILE A 123 17.88 11.88 9.81
CA ILE A 123 17.13 11.43 8.64
C ILE A 123 17.36 12.44 7.54
N SER A 124 18.41 12.24 6.80
CA SER A 124 18.51 12.74 5.44
C SER A 124 17.54 11.91 4.60
N VAL A 125 16.32 12.39 4.46
CA VAL A 125 15.39 11.85 3.45
C VAL A 125 16.10 12.00 2.11
N SER A 126 16.33 10.89 1.43
CA SER A 126 17.26 10.75 0.30
C SER A 126 17.18 11.94 -0.66
N GLY A 127 18.19 12.79 -0.64
CA GLY A 127 18.48 13.76 -1.66
C GLY A 127 18.03 15.21 -1.43
N THR A 128 17.26 15.51 -0.40
CA THR A 128 16.83 16.88 -0.12
C THR A 128 17.08 17.21 1.34
N GLY A 129 18.18 17.89 1.62
CA GLY A 129 18.49 18.34 2.97
C GLY A 129 17.31 18.97 3.70
N ILE A 130 17.51 19.27 4.97
CA ILE A 130 16.65 19.99 5.94
C ILE A 130 15.37 20.56 5.33
N TRP A 131 14.21 20.06 5.77
CA TRP A 131 12.88 20.51 5.38
C TRP A 131 12.71 22.00 5.72
N PRO A 132 12.36 22.88 4.76
CA PRO A 132 12.14 24.28 5.08
C PRO A 132 10.91 24.46 5.96
N VAL A 133 10.93 25.40 6.88
CA VAL A 133 9.81 25.74 7.80
C VAL A 133 8.49 25.97 7.08
N ASP A 134 8.56 26.53 5.88
CA ASP A 134 7.40 26.76 5.00
C ASP A 134 6.71 25.44 4.57
N SER A 135 7.41 24.31 4.63
CA SER A 135 6.88 22.99 4.28
C SER A 135 5.94 22.45 5.37
N LEU A 136 6.12 22.82 6.63
CA LEU A 136 5.27 22.33 7.72
C LEU A 136 3.81 22.66 7.49
N LEU A 137 3.50 23.88 7.03
CA LEU A 137 2.12 24.30 6.74
C LEU A 137 1.52 23.53 5.56
N ALA A 138 2.37 23.14 4.58
CA ALA A 138 1.92 22.37 3.41
C ALA A 138 1.57 20.92 3.76
N TYR A 139 2.13 20.38 4.85
CA TYR A 139 1.89 18.98 5.28
C TYR A 139 0.92 18.88 6.46
N TYR A 140 0.64 19.99 7.14
CA TYR A 140 -0.33 20.01 8.21
C TYR A 140 -1.73 19.76 7.64
N PRO A 141 -2.54 18.86 8.26
CA PRO A 141 -3.89 18.59 7.78
C PRO A 141 -4.74 19.86 7.76
N ASP A 142 -5.48 20.07 6.69
CA ASP A 142 -6.42 21.18 6.59
C ASP A 142 -7.64 20.91 7.50
N THR A 143 -7.64 21.47 8.68
CA THR A 143 -8.72 21.29 9.65
C THR A 143 -10.04 21.95 9.22
N THR A 144 -10.01 22.85 8.23
CA THR A 144 -11.20 23.56 7.75
C THR A 144 -12.04 22.72 6.77
N VAL A 145 -11.57 21.51 6.39
CA VAL A 145 -12.25 20.65 5.40
C VAL A 145 -13.67 20.27 5.81
N PHE A 146 -13.93 20.05 7.11
CA PHE A 146 -15.29 19.73 7.59
C PHE A 146 -16.27 20.87 7.35
N VAL A 147 -15.83 22.11 7.49
CA VAL A 147 -16.66 23.29 7.22
C VAL A 147 -16.80 23.53 5.71
N LYS A 148 -15.74 23.32 4.94
CA LYS A 148 -15.73 23.50 3.48
C LYS A 148 -16.59 22.47 2.77
N ASP A 149 -16.43 21.20 3.13
CA ASP A 149 -17.14 20.09 2.49
C ASP A 149 -18.58 19.92 3.03
N PHE A 150 -18.84 20.43 4.25
CA PHE A 150 -20.11 20.31 4.93
C PHE A 150 -20.54 21.64 5.57
N SER A 151 -21.11 22.53 4.77
CA SER A 151 -21.54 23.87 5.20
C SER A 151 -22.63 23.87 6.28
N HIS A 152 -23.27 22.74 6.54
CA HIS A 152 -24.37 22.58 7.49
C HIS A 152 -24.00 21.63 8.63
N HIS A 153 -22.75 21.65 9.10
CA HIS A 153 -22.24 20.78 10.19
C HIS A 153 -22.82 21.12 11.58
N MET A 154 -23.83 21.96 11.68
CA MET A 154 -24.60 22.28 12.89
C MET A 154 -23.76 22.77 14.08
N GLY A 155 -22.55 23.28 13.83
CA GLY A 155 -21.64 23.77 14.86
C GLY A 155 -20.81 22.68 15.55
N ASP A 156 -20.74 21.48 14.97
CA ASP A 156 -19.85 20.43 15.46
C ASP A 156 -18.40 20.93 15.49
N PRO A 157 -17.68 20.76 16.60
CA PRO A 157 -16.34 21.31 16.78
C PRO A 157 -15.23 20.49 16.09
N LEU A 158 -15.55 19.77 15.00
CA LEU A 158 -14.62 18.92 14.28
C LEU A 158 -13.43 19.69 13.69
N GLN A 159 -13.67 20.92 13.23
CA GLN A 159 -12.59 21.78 12.72
C GLN A 159 -11.49 22.01 13.78
N GLU A 160 -11.89 22.12 15.05
CA GLU A 160 -10.98 22.43 16.14
C GLU A 160 -10.35 21.18 16.76
N TYR A 161 -11.13 20.10 16.92
CA TYR A 161 -10.72 18.96 17.73
C TYR A 161 -10.36 17.70 16.93
N TYR A 162 -10.87 17.51 15.71
CA TYR A 162 -10.70 16.24 14.99
C TYR A 162 -9.25 15.80 14.86
N TYR A 163 -8.37 16.71 14.49
CA TYR A 163 -6.95 16.38 14.33
C TYR A 163 -6.17 16.50 15.64
N ALA A 164 -6.48 17.48 16.47
CA ALA A 164 -5.63 17.83 17.60
C ALA A 164 -5.98 17.09 18.90
N HIS A 165 -7.24 16.67 19.09
CA HIS A 165 -7.70 16.13 20.36
C HIS A 165 -7.49 14.62 20.47
N PRO A 166 -6.99 14.10 21.62
CA PRO A 166 -6.74 12.66 21.83
C PRO A 166 -7.95 11.74 21.64
N ALA A 167 -9.18 12.26 21.77
CA ALA A 167 -10.40 11.48 21.53
C ALA A 167 -10.48 10.95 20.08
N TYR A 168 -9.78 11.59 19.15
CA TYR A 168 -9.74 11.22 17.75
C TYR A 168 -8.40 10.57 17.34
N ASP A 169 -7.60 10.09 18.30
CA ASP A 169 -6.31 9.45 18.03
C ASP A 169 -6.41 8.28 17.07
N GLN A 170 -7.43 7.46 17.23
CA GLN A 170 -7.69 6.26 16.45
C GLN A 170 -8.61 6.48 15.23
N TYR A 171 -8.87 7.72 14.87
CA TYR A 171 -9.62 8.05 13.66
C TYR A 171 -8.67 8.26 12.48
N PRO A 172 -9.12 7.97 11.24
CA PRO A 172 -8.26 8.16 10.07
C PRO A 172 -7.87 9.62 9.90
N VAL A 173 -6.64 9.90 9.54
CA VAL A 173 -6.25 11.26 9.18
C VAL A 173 -6.92 11.64 7.86
N VAL A 174 -7.61 12.78 7.86
CA VAL A 174 -8.25 13.39 6.69
C VAL A 174 -7.80 14.84 6.53
N GLY A 175 -8.14 15.46 5.41
CA GLY A 175 -7.68 16.83 5.16
C GLY A 175 -6.20 16.89 4.75
N VAL A 176 -5.66 15.78 4.23
CA VAL A 176 -4.29 15.67 3.73
C VAL A 176 -4.27 15.56 2.21
N SER A 177 -3.35 16.28 1.57
CA SER A 177 -3.14 16.19 0.14
C SER A 177 -2.38 14.92 -0.24
N TRP A 178 -2.47 14.49 -1.50
CA TRP A 178 -1.69 13.37 -2.01
C TRP A 178 -0.18 13.58 -1.85
N VAL A 179 0.27 14.81 -2.04
CA VAL A 179 1.67 15.19 -1.86
C VAL A 179 2.09 15.00 -0.40
N ALA A 180 1.26 15.44 0.57
CA ALA A 180 1.53 15.28 1.98
C ALA A 180 1.54 13.80 2.40
N ALA A 181 0.62 12.98 1.88
CA ALA A 181 0.59 11.54 2.11
C ALA A 181 1.88 10.85 1.61
N LYS A 182 2.41 11.24 0.46
CA LYS A 182 3.70 10.72 -0.03
C LYS A 182 4.86 11.11 0.88
N TYR A 183 4.91 12.35 1.33
CA TYR A 183 5.95 12.79 2.26
C TYR A 183 5.88 12.06 3.60
N PHE A 184 4.69 11.74 4.07
CA PHE A 184 4.55 10.85 5.23
C PHE A 184 5.19 9.48 4.99
N CYS A 185 4.96 8.87 3.82
CA CYS A 185 5.60 7.60 3.45
C CYS A 185 7.13 7.70 3.43
N ASP A 186 7.68 8.79 2.87
CA ASP A 186 9.11 9.04 2.83
C ASP A 186 9.69 9.22 4.24
N TRP A 187 9.03 9.99 5.09
CA TRP A 187 9.41 10.15 6.49
C TRP A 187 9.38 8.81 7.24
N ARG A 188 8.28 8.03 7.12
CA ARG A 188 8.15 6.72 7.77
C ARG A 188 9.25 5.76 7.31
N THR A 189 9.64 5.81 6.04
CA THR A 189 10.77 5.06 5.48
C THR A 189 12.07 5.41 6.17
N ALA A 190 12.37 6.70 6.25
CA ALA A 190 13.59 7.18 6.87
C ALA A 190 13.63 6.82 8.37
N TYR A 191 12.52 7.01 9.08
CA TYR A 191 12.39 6.66 10.49
C TYR A 191 12.61 5.16 10.76
N LEU A 192 11.98 4.28 9.96
CA LEU A 192 12.17 2.83 10.07
C LEU A 192 13.62 2.44 9.76
N ASN A 193 14.19 2.99 8.68
CA ASN A 193 15.54 2.63 8.24
C ASN A 193 16.64 3.13 9.18
N ASP A 194 16.46 4.26 9.85
CA ASP A 194 17.39 4.72 10.88
C ASP A 194 17.51 3.69 12.03
N TYR A 195 16.38 3.12 12.44
CA TYR A 195 16.39 2.04 13.45
C TYR A 195 16.91 0.72 12.86
N HIS A 196 16.35 0.29 11.73
CA HIS A 196 16.59 -1.05 11.19
C HIS A 196 18.01 -1.26 10.71
N VAL A 197 18.64 -0.25 10.09
CA VAL A 197 20.04 -0.31 9.67
C VAL A 197 20.98 -0.40 10.88
N ARG A 198 20.69 0.29 11.98
CA ARG A 198 21.48 0.18 13.22
C ARG A 198 21.41 -1.21 13.83
N GLU A 199 20.25 -1.86 13.80
CA GLU A 199 20.04 -3.17 14.41
C GLU A 199 20.51 -4.33 13.53
N THR A 200 20.30 -4.24 12.21
CA THR A 200 20.50 -5.36 11.28
C THR A 200 21.59 -5.14 10.24
N GLY A 201 22.01 -3.89 10.03
CA GLY A 201 22.93 -3.48 8.96
C GLY A 201 22.27 -3.36 7.57
N TRP A 202 20.98 -3.61 7.44
CA TRP A 202 20.26 -3.66 6.14
C TRP A 202 19.08 -2.69 6.13
N PRO A 203 18.87 -1.93 5.05
CA PRO A 203 17.67 -1.12 4.92
C PRO A 203 16.44 -1.97 4.51
N MET A 204 15.29 -1.55 4.97
CA MET A 204 13.99 -1.99 4.49
C MET A 204 13.59 -1.22 3.22
N PRO A 205 12.73 -1.76 2.35
CA PRO A 205 12.15 -1.02 1.23
C PRO A 205 11.38 0.21 1.69
N ASN A 206 11.17 1.13 0.76
CA ASN A 206 10.44 2.35 1.05
C ASN A 206 8.94 2.09 1.26
N PHE A 207 8.38 2.74 2.25
CA PHE A 207 6.93 2.96 2.31
C PHE A 207 6.52 3.85 1.14
N ARG A 208 5.36 3.59 0.61
CA ARG A 208 4.76 4.35 -0.49
C ARG A 208 3.24 4.23 -0.43
N LEU A 209 2.53 5.04 -1.17
CA LEU A 209 1.13 4.76 -1.43
C LEU A 209 1.00 3.47 -2.25
N PRO A 210 -0.05 2.67 -2.06
CA PRO A 210 -0.32 1.52 -2.92
C PRO A 210 -0.60 1.98 -4.35
N SER A 211 -0.26 1.18 -5.35
CA SER A 211 -0.84 1.36 -6.67
C SER A 211 -2.34 1.08 -6.62
N GLU A 212 -3.07 1.61 -7.59
CA GLU A 212 -4.51 1.35 -7.69
C GLU A 212 -4.81 -0.16 -7.77
N ALA A 213 -4.01 -0.90 -8.52
CA ALA A 213 -4.15 -2.34 -8.67
C ALA A 213 -3.80 -3.12 -7.39
N GLU A 214 -2.75 -2.70 -6.66
CA GLU A 214 -2.42 -3.27 -5.35
C GLU A 214 -3.54 -3.03 -4.35
N TRP A 215 -4.09 -1.82 -4.33
CA TRP A 215 -5.19 -1.47 -3.45
C TRP A 215 -6.43 -2.35 -3.71
N GLU A 216 -6.83 -2.48 -4.98
CA GLU A 216 -7.99 -3.30 -5.35
C GLU A 216 -7.77 -4.78 -5.07
N TYR A 217 -6.58 -5.31 -5.39
CA TYR A 217 -6.22 -6.69 -5.09
C TYR A 217 -6.29 -6.98 -3.59
N ALA A 218 -5.74 -6.09 -2.78
CA ALA A 218 -5.77 -6.17 -1.33
C ALA A 218 -7.21 -6.07 -0.78
N ALA A 219 -8.02 -5.14 -1.32
CA ALA A 219 -9.42 -4.98 -0.92
C ALA A 219 -10.27 -6.21 -1.19
N ARG A 220 -10.03 -6.91 -2.31
CA ARG A 220 -10.75 -8.15 -2.64
C ARG A 220 -10.41 -9.32 -1.71
N GLY A 221 -9.29 -9.28 -0.99
CA GLY A 221 -8.95 -10.27 0.01
C GLY A 221 -8.84 -11.71 -0.55
N GLY A 222 -8.36 -11.88 -1.80
CA GLY A 222 -8.30 -13.18 -2.47
C GLY A 222 -9.62 -13.66 -3.11
N ARG A 223 -10.69 -12.89 -3.03
CA ARG A 223 -12.00 -13.19 -3.64
C ARG A 223 -12.10 -12.48 -4.99
N ASP A 224 -11.74 -13.18 -6.03
CA ASP A 224 -11.80 -12.62 -7.39
C ASP A 224 -13.22 -12.16 -7.72
N MET A 225 -13.33 -11.01 -8.39
CA MET A 225 -14.60 -10.38 -8.80
C MET A 225 -15.57 -10.01 -7.64
N ALA A 226 -15.14 -10.07 -6.37
CA ALA A 226 -15.98 -9.71 -5.24
C ALA A 226 -16.39 -8.22 -5.31
N LYS A 227 -17.69 -7.95 -5.16
CA LYS A 227 -18.22 -6.58 -5.20
C LYS A 227 -17.73 -5.73 -4.03
N TYR A 228 -17.68 -6.32 -2.83
CA TYR A 228 -17.25 -5.68 -1.60
C TYR A 228 -16.17 -6.52 -0.91
N PRO A 229 -15.33 -5.94 -0.02
CA PRO A 229 -14.25 -6.64 0.66
C PRO A 229 -14.67 -7.89 1.45
N TRP A 230 -15.90 -7.92 1.94
CA TRP A 230 -16.48 -9.06 2.67
C TRP A 230 -17.04 -10.16 1.76
N GLY A 231 -16.98 -10.01 0.44
CA GLY A 231 -17.24 -11.05 -0.56
C GLY A 231 -18.69 -11.24 -0.99
N ASN A 232 -19.68 -10.75 -0.24
CA ASN A 232 -21.08 -10.82 -0.65
C ASN A 232 -21.57 -9.46 -1.21
N PRO A 233 -22.64 -9.42 -2.03
CA PRO A 233 -23.11 -8.19 -2.67
C PRO A 233 -23.95 -7.28 -1.75
N TYR A 234 -24.16 -7.65 -0.49
CA TYR A 234 -25.00 -6.90 0.44
C TYR A 234 -24.18 -6.02 1.36
N ILE A 235 -24.67 -4.82 1.64
CA ILE A 235 -24.08 -3.83 2.54
C ILE A 235 -24.45 -4.05 4.01
N ARG A 236 -25.35 -5.01 4.27
CA ARG A 236 -25.78 -5.41 5.63
C ARG A 236 -25.53 -6.90 5.86
N ASN A 237 -25.18 -7.24 7.08
CA ASN A 237 -25.08 -8.62 7.49
C ASN A 237 -26.48 -9.26 7.71
N SER A 238 -26.52 -10.55 8.02
CA SER A 238 -27.77 -11.28 8.28
C SER A 238 -28.57 -10.77 9.49
N LYS A 239 -27.94 -9.99 10.37
CA LYS A 239 -28.59 -9.34 11.52
C LYS A 239 -29.07 -7.92 11.20
N GLY A 240 -28.86 -7.44 9.98
CA GLY A 240 -29.24 -6.11 9.53
C GLY A 240 -28.22 -5.00 9.86
N CYS A 241 -27.07 -5.31 10.51
CA CYS A 241 -26.03 -4.32 10.80
C CYS A 241 -25.30 -3.93 9.51
N MET A 242 -24.92 -2.66 9.39
CA MET A 242 -24.05 -2.17 8.31
C MET A 242 -22.67 -2.80 8.39
N LEU A 243 -22.03 -3.00 7.24
CA LEU A 243 -20.71 -3.63 7.12
C LEU A 243 -19.59 -2.63 6.85
N ALA A 244 -19.94 -1.35 6.72
CA ALA A 244 -19.00 -0.26 6.50
C ALA A 244 -19.60 1.07 6.96
N ASN A 245 -18.74 2.07 7.16
CA ASN A 245 -19.15 3.45 7.43
C ASN A 245 -19.35 4.19 6.08
N PHE A 246 -20.60 4.53 5.77
CA PHE A 246 -20.98 5.21 4.54
C PHE A 246 -22.37 5.85 4.69
N LYS A 247 -22.84 6.61 3.70
CA LYS A 247 -24.18 7.17 3.69
C LYS A 247 -25.23 6.13 3.25
N PRO A 248 -25.93 5.47 4.19
CA PRO A 248 -26.76 4.30 3.86
C PRO A 248 -28.07 4.63 3.15
N GLY A 249 -28.54 5.87 3.23
CA GLY A 249 -29.83 6.27 2.73
C GLY A 249 -29.96 7.77 2.50
N ARG A 250 -31.17 8.22 2.16
CA ARG A 250 -31.45 9.62 1.91
C ARG A 250 -31.33 10.46 3.20
N GLY A 251 -30.17 11.10 3.38
CA GLY A 251 -29.92 12.02 4.48
C GLY A 251 -29.73 11.39 5.85
N ASN A 252 -29.71 10.07 5.96
CA ASN A 252 -29.43 9.39 7.21
C ASN A 252 -27.95 8.95 7.26
N TYR A 253 -27.14 9.72 7.98
CA TYR A 253 -25.69 9.46 8.16
C TYR A 253 -25.39 8.66 9.42
N TYR A 254 -26.37 8.43 10.30
CA TYR A 254 -26.21 7.72 11.57
C TYR A 254 -26.66 6.26 11.55
N ASP A 255 -27.10 5.75 10.41
CA ASP A 255 -27.69 4.40 10.32
C ASP A 255 -26.64 3.30 10.50
N ASP A 256 -25.36 3.63 10.26
CA ASP A 256 -24.20 2.79 10.48
C ASP A 256 -23.51 3.02 11.84
N GLY A 257 -23.95 4.04 12.58
CA GLY A 257 -23.46 4.39 13.91
C GLY A 257 -22.63 5.67 13.97
N TYR A 258 -22.17 6.19 12.83
CA TYR A 258 -21.30 7.38 12.75
C TYR A 258 -21.83 8.40 11.72
N ALA A 259 -21.76 9.68 12.08
CA ALA A 259 -22.17 10.77 11.17
C ALA A 259 -21.06 11.18 10.20
N TYR A 260 -19.83 10.93 10.59
CA TYR A 260 -18.59 11.24 9.89
C TYR A 260 -17.69 9.99 9.90
N THR A 261 -16.38 10.17 9.93
CA THR A 261 -15.44 9.05 10.08
C THR A 261 -15.70 8.26 11.38
N ALA A 262 -15.41 6.97 11.34
CA ALA A 262 -15.36 6.08 12.50
C ALA A 262 -13.90 5.87 12.95
N PRO A 263 -13.65 5.37 14.16
CA PRO A 263 -12.34 4.84 14.52
C PRO A 263 -11.90 3.76 13.53
N VAL A 264 -10.60 3.70 13.22
CA VAL A 264 -10.09 2.64 12.35
C VAL A 264 -10.27 1.26 12.98
N GLY A 265 -10.57 0.24 12.17
CA GLY A 265 -10.78 -1.12 12.65
C GLY A 265 -12.14 -1.34 13.33
N GLU A 266 -13.12 -0.46 13.14
CA GLU A 266 -14.46 -0.60 13.74
C GLU A 266 -15.28 -1.71 13.06
N TYR A 267 -15.09 -1.93 11.77
CA TYR A 267 -15.79 -2.94 10.99
C TYR A 267 -14.93 -4.19 10.81
N PHE A 268 -15.49 -5.25 10.20
CA PHE A 268 -14.77 -6.52 10.04
C PHE A 268 -13.70 -6.44 8.95
N PRO A 269 -12.51 -7.02 9.20
CA PRO A 269 -11.46 -7.08 8.19
C PRO A 269 -11.84 -8.04 7.05
N ASN A 270 -11.20 -7.86 5.89
CA ASN A 270 -11.28 -8.84 4.81
C ASN A 270 -10.39 -10.08 5.11
N ASP A 271 -10.35 -11.05 4.19
CA ASP A 271 -9.62 -12.31 4.39
C ASP A 271 -8.08 -12.13 4.43
N TYR A 272 -7.54 -10.98 4.03
CA TYR A 272 -6.13 -10.63 4.20
C TYR A 272 -5.84 -9.90 5.52
N GLY A 273 -6.87 -9.63 6.33
CA GLY A 273 -6.73 -8.92 7.60
C GLY A 273 -6.71 -7.41 7.47
N LEU A 274 -7.17 -6.86 6.34
CA LEU A 274 -7.27 -5.42 6.10
C LEU A 274 -8.63 -4.89 6.54
N TRP A 275 -8.62 -3.83 7.34
CA TRP A 275 -9.80 -3.16 7.85
C TRP A 275 -10.19 -1.97 6.96
N ASP A 276 -11.45 -1.60 6.99
CA ASP A 276 -12.02 -0.38 6.39
C ASP A 276 -11.69 -0.19 4.89
N MET A 277 -11.48 -1.30 4.16
CA MET A 277 -11.26 -1.27 2.71
C MET A 277 -12.52 -0.86 1.91
N ALA A 278 -13.60 -0.53 2.59
CA ALA A 278 -14.82 0.04 2.03
C ALA A 278 -15.45 0.98 3.03
N GLY A 279 -15.67 2.23 2.65
CA GLY A 279 -16.21 3.29 3.50
C GLY A 279 -15.15 3.94 4.38
N ASN A 280 -15.57 4.60 5.44
CA ASN A 280 -14.77 5.41 6.35
C ASN A 280 -14.06 6.57 5.66
N ALA A 281 -12.82 6.45 5.20
CA ALA A 281 -12.17 7.42 4.36
C ALA A 281 -11.82 6.84 2.98
N SER A 282 -12.05 7.58 1.90
CA SER A 282 -11.49 7.23 0.59
C SER A 282 -9.97 7.35 0.64
N GLU A 283 -9.25 6.46 -0.03
CA GLU A 283 -7.82 6.37 0.12
C GLU A 283 -7.06 6.79 -1.13
N TRP A 284 -6.04 7.64 -0.93
CA TRP A 284 -5.11 8.00 -1.98
C TRP A 284 -4.33 6.78 -2.49
N THR A 285 -4.24 6.65 -3.81
CA THR A 285 -3.32 5.71 -4.46
C THR A 285 -2.20 6.43 -5.20
N GLN A 286 -1.20 5.67 -5.65
CA GLN A 286 -0.05 6.21 -6.38
C GLN A 286 -0.42 6.71 -7.78
N ASP A 287 -1.46 6.14 -8.39
CA ASP A 287 -1.79 6.28 -9.80
C ASP A 287 -2.37 7.65 -10.15
N ALA A 288 -1.99 8.16 -11.31
CA ALA A 288 -2.66 9.26 -11.96
C ALA A 288 -4.02 8.79 -12.52
N PHE A 289 -5.04 9.63 -12.43
CA PHE A 289 -6.36 9.29 -12.93
C PHE A 289 -6.45 9.48 -14.44
N ASN A 290 -6.73 8.39 -15.15
CA ASN A 290 -7.09 8.43 -16.57
C ASN A 290 -8.21 7.42 -16.80
N PRO A 291 -9.36 7.82 -17.36
CA PRO A 291 -10.46 6.89 -17.67
C PRO A 291 -10.07 5.71 -18.55
N ALA A 292 -9.04 5.89 -19.38
CA ALA A 292 -8.54 4.87 -20.31
C ALA A 292 -7.23 4.21 -19.84
N SER A 293 -6.83 4.34 -18.57
CA SER A 293 -5.53 3.82 -18.10
C SER A 293 -5.47 2.29 -18.08
N VAL A 294 -6.56 1.61 -17.77
CA VAL A 294 -6.60 0.15 -17.59
C VAL A 294 -6.03 -0.62 -18.79
N PRO A 295 -6.42 -0.34 -20.05
CA PRO A 295 -5.79 -1.01 -21.19
C PRO A 295 -4.37 -0.55 -21.50
N LEU A 296 -3.92 0.59 -20.95
CA LEU A 296 -2.61 1.19 -21.24
C LEU A 296 -1.49 0.68 -20.33
N VAL A 297 -1.82 0.11 -19.18
CA VAL A 297 -0.84 -0.39 -18.20
C VAL A 297 -0.46 -1.85 -18.49
N TRP A 298 0.71 -2.26 -17.99
CA TRP A 298 1.18 -3.64 -18.09
C TRP A 298 0.32 -4.59 -17.25
N ASP A 299 0.41 -5.90 -17.55
CA ASP A 299 -0.36 -6.92 -16.82
C ASP A 299 0.32 -7.34 -15.51
N LEU A 300 1.60 -6.99 -15.33
CA LEU A 300 2.39 -7.27 -14.13
C LEU A 300 2.63 -5.97 -13.34
N ASN A 301 2.17 -5.93 -12.10
CA ASN A 301 2.26 -4.77 -11.21
C ASN A 301 1.86 -3.46 -11.92
N PRO A 302 0.64 -3.37 -12.45
CA PRO A 302 0.21 -2.20 -13.21
C PRO A 302 0.24 -0.94 -12.34
N GLU A 303 0.75 0.13 -12.91
CA GLU A 303 0.75 1.47 -12.33
C GLU A 303 0.69 2.49 -13.47
N TYR A 304 -0.24 3.42 -13.42
CA TYR A 304 -0.34 4.49 -14.41
C TYR A 304 0.29 5.77 -13.89
N LYS A 305 1.41 6.16 -14.52
CA LYS A 305 2.16 7.38 -14.17
C LYS A 305 2.01 8.43 -15.27
N ASP A 306 1.51 9.59 -14.88
CA ASP A 306 1.52 10.80 -15.72
C ASP A 306 1.90 11.99 -14.83
N ALA A 307 3.04 12.59 -15.13
CA ALA A 307 3.56 13.72 -14.36
C ALA A 307 2.74 15.02 -14.58
N ASN A 308 1.99 15.10 -15.68
CA ASN A 308 1.18 16.26 -16.02
C ASN A 308 -0.27 16.12 -15.50
N GLU A 309 -0.69 14.94 -15.08
CA GLU A 309 -2.04 14.72 -14.57
C GLU A 309 -2.09 15.02 -13.07
N MET A 310 -2.83 16.07 -12.73
CA MET A 310 -3.01 16.54 -11.36
C MET A 310 -4.02 15.70 -10.57
N ARG A 311 -4.88 14.94 -11.27
CA ARG A 311 -5.87 14.07 -10.63
C ARG A 311 -5.21 12.74 -10.26
N LYS A 312 -5.41 12.33 -9.03
CA LYS A 312 -4.94 11.05 -8.49
C LYS A 312 -6.12 10.16 -8.16
N VAL A 313 -5.94 8.86 -8.35
CA VAL A 313 -7.00 7.89 -8.06
C VAL A 313 -7.20 7.80 -6.55
N ILE A 314 -8.46 7.83 -6.12
CA ILE A 314 -8.91 7.48 -4.77
C ILE A 314 -9.84 6.28 -4.83
N ARG A 315 -9.81 5.45 -3.80
CA ARG A 315 -10.51 4.17 -3.74
C ARG A 315 -11.25 4.00 -2.42
N GLY A 316 -12.15 3.00 -2.36
CA GLY A 316 -12.84 2.56 -1.14
C GLY A 316 -14.15 3.28 -0.85
N GLY A 317 -14.35 4.49 -1.36
CA GLY A 317 -15.47 5.34 -0.95
C GLY A 317 -15.32 5.81 0.50
N SER A 318 -16.25 6.59 1.00
CA SER A 318 -16.13 7.25 2.30
C SER A 318 -17.47 7.34 3.04
N TRP A 319 -17.42 7.82 4.29
CA TRP A 319 -18.58 8.07 5.15
C TRP A 319 -19.68 8.93 4.50
N LYS A 320 -19.34 9.78 3.53
CA LYS A 320 -20.30 10.63 2.82
C LYS A 320 -20.89 9.99 1.56
N ASP A 321 -20.26 8.93 1.06
CA ASP A 321 -20.58 8.33 -0.23
C ASP A 321 -21.67 7.27 -0.10
N VAL A 322 -22.35 7.00 -1.19
CA VAL A 322 -23.34 5.93 -1.26
C VAL A 322 -22.68 4.61 -1.60
N ALA A 323 -23.38 3.50 -1.36
CA ALA A 323 -22.89 2.13 -1.51
C ALA A 323 -22.17 1.81 -2.84
N PHE A 324 -22.50 2.50 -3.93
CA PHE A 324 -21.83 2.36 -5.22
C PHE A 324 -20.32 2.68 -5.16
N TYR A 325 -19.94 3.72 -4.41
CA TYR A 325 -18.53 4.11 -4.29
C TYR A 325 -17.71 3.20 -3.37
N LEU A 326 -18.39 2.35 -2.57
CA LEU A 326 -17.74 1.36 -1.70
C LEU A 326 -17.37 0.06 -2.44
N GLU A 327 -17.82 -0.10 -3.68
CA GLU A 327 -17.50 -1.28 -4.47
C GLU A 327 -16.01 -1.32 -4.77
N THR A 328 -15.40 -2.50 -4.59
CA THR A 328 -13.93 -2.69 -4.73
C THR A 328 -13.42 -2.27 -6.11
N GLY A 329 -14.21 -2.43 -7.16
CA GLY A 329 -13.87 -2.05 -8.52
C GLY A 329 -14.13 -0.57 -8.84
N THR A 330 -14.83 0.19 -7.99
CA THR A 330 -15.19 1.58 -8.32
C THR A 330 -13.99 2.51 -8.18
N ARG A 331 -13.78 3.34 -9.21
CA ARG A 331 -12.73 4.33 -9.31
C ARG A 331 -13.29 5.73 -9.11
N SER A 332 -12.59 6.53 -8.33
CA SER A 332 -12.82 7.96 -8.23
C SER A 332 -11.50 8.72 -8.29
N TYR A 333 -11.53 10.03 -8.26
CA TYR A 333 -10.32 10.85 -8.24
C TYR A 333 -10.51 12.12 -7.43
N GLU A 334 -9.39 12.65 -6.99
CA GLU A 334 -9.29 14.01 -6.45
C GLU A 334 -8.00 14.65 -6.95
N TYR A 335 -7.90 15.98 -6.88
CA TYR A 335 -6.68 16.69 -7.27
C TYR A 335 -5.59 16.52 -6.21
N GLN A 336 -4.35 16.33 -6.64
CA GLN A 336 -3.22 15.97 -5.77
C GLN A 336 -2.89 17.02 -4.69
N ASP A 337 -3.29 18.26 -4.87
CA ASP A 337 -3.13 19.38 -3.95
C ASP A 337 -4.39 19.70 -3.15
N SER A 338 -5.49 19.00 -3.43
CA SER A 338 -6.75 19.16 -2.68
C SER A 338 -6.73 18.43 -1.36
N THR A 339 -7.43 19.01 -0.40
CA THR A 339 -7.70 18.43 0.91
C THR A 339 -9.20 18.23 1.09
N ARG A 340 -9.61 17.08 1.63
CA ARG A 340 -11.02 16.73 1.81
C ARG A 340 -11.26 16.09 3.18
N ALA A 341 -12.44 16.32 3.74
CA ALA A 341 -12.88 15.71 5.00
C ALA A 341 -13.13 14.19 4.91
N PHE A 342 -13.01 13.62 3.73
CA PHE A 342 -13.38 12.24 3.43
C PHE A 342 -12.29 11.48 2.68
N VAL A 343 -11.10 12.06 2.56
CA VAL A 343 -9.95 11.42 1.92
C VAL A 343 -8.80 11.31 2.90
N GLY A 344 -8.37 10.09 3.12
CA GLY A 344 -7.21 9.66 3.89
C GLY A 344 -6.27 8.83 3.04
N PHE A 345 -5.47 7.96 3.66
CA PHE A 345 -4.56 7.05 2.97
C PHE A 345 -4.05 5.94 3.87
N ARG A 346 -3.51 4.90 3.26
CA ARG A 346 -2.66 3.89 3.91
C ARG A 346 -1.39 3.69 3.12
N CYS A 347 -0.34 3.13 3.75
CA CYS A 347 0.92 2.86 3.08
C CYS A 347 1.00 1.40 2.61
N ALA A 348 1.84 1.19 1.60
CA ALA A 348 2.28 -0.11 1.15
C ALA A 348 3.82 -0.16 1.16
N MET A 349 4.38 -1.37 1.21
CA MET A 349 5.80 -1.63 1.11
C MET A 349 6.05 -2.87 0.26
N THR A 350 6.99 -2.82 -0.67
CA THR A 350 7.32 -3.98 -1.51
C THR A 350 7.97 -5.08 -0.68
N HIS A 351 7.50 -6.31 -0.81
CA HIS A 351 8.16 -7.47 -0.22
C HIS A 351 9.41 -7.82 -1.03
N LEU A 352 10.56 -7.88 -0.36
CA LEU A 352 11.83 -8.30 -0.94
C LEU A 352 12.05 -9.77 -0.65
N GLY A 353 12.21 -10.55 -1.69
CA GLY A 353 12.49 -11.96 -1.56
C GLY A 353 11.86 -12.77 -2.67
N ARG A 354 11.90 -14.06 -2.52
CA ARG A 354 11.29 -14.99 -3.45
C ARG A 354 9.88 -15.28 -2.92
N SER A 355 8.88 -14.76 -3.56
CA SER A 355 7.51 -15.14 -3.25
C SER A 355 7.27 -16.57 -3.74
N SER A 356 7.37 -17.53 -2.84
CA SER A 356 7.07 -18.95 -3.14
C SER A 356 5.58 -19.29 -2.93
N GLY A 357 4.79 -18.33 -2.46
CA GLY A 357 3.41 -18.53 -2.04
C GLY A 357 3.27 -19.23 -0.68
N ASN A 358 4.37 -19.61 -0.04
CA ASN A 358 4.41 -20.27 1.27
C ASN A 358 5.15 -19.42 2.34
N GLU A 359 5.40 -18.16 2.06
CA GLU A 359 6.20 -17.27 2.91
C GLU A 359 5.35 -16.47 3.90
N PHE A 360 4.02 -16.63 3.85
CA PHE A 360 3.05 -15.99 4.73
C PHE A 360 2.12 -17.02 5.40
#